data_d34da097b20d7f8f99ad77acf7fcf633
#
_entry.id   d34da097b20d7f8f99ad77acf7fcf633
#
_cell.length_a   1.000
_cell.length_b   1.000
_cell.length_c   1.000
_cell.angle_alpha   90.00
_cell.angle_beta   90.00
_cell.angle_gamma   90.00
#
_symmetry.space_group_name_H-M   'P 1'
#
loop_
_entity.id
_entity.type
_entity.pdbx_description
1 polymer ?
#
loop_
_entity_poly.entity_id
_entity_poly.type
_entity_poly.pdbx_seq_one_letter_code
_entity_poly.pdbx_strand_id
1 'polypeptide(L)'
;MLKEIESVSIKYARIFATVCIFLCHLATSANNTLLELLGMFLNVGIYIFLFISGYLYSQKRITKKQSIFIFLRNRYIRTSMPVIIWMIIVIVINLICGYEITLKQVIGHIFNLEIFFPQIFGMHHLWFVSVIMICYILKYFNEYLDIKPQVCFFVGVCFLMLFSLNGNSNWITYTICVITFMAGLYGRQSVLCNYKINREKMLWGIIISLFIRIIGWKLFDGLDVYYIIVGITQMNIGICSFCLIMSMDKYLIKLYNNIFWNRIIEWLNSISYEFYIVHYLFINGAASVLKLTDIRAFNYLVCVFSSIFSAHILHVTIQIINRTMEKAK
;
A
#
# COMPACT_ATOMS: atom_id res chain seq x y z
N MET A 1 -5.16 18.27 -20.64
CA MET A 1 -3.71 18.41 -20.35
C MET A 1 -3.36 18.26 -18.88
N LEU A 2 -3.73 19.16 -17.93
CA LEU A 2 -3.33 19.02 -16.51
C LEU A 2 -3.81 17.73 -15.84
N LYS A 3 -5.06 17.33 -16.02
CA LYS A 3 -5.60 16.06 -15.49
C LYS A 3 -4.92 14.82 -16.08
N GLU A 4 -4.49 14.91 -17.31
CA GLU A 4 -3.79 13.83 -18.01
C GLU A 4 -2.36 13.67 -17.49
N ILE A 5 -1.66 14.78 -17.30
CA ILE A 5 -0.33 14.84 -16.68
C ILE A 5 -0.35 14.23 -15.28
N GLU A 6 -1.30 14.67 -14.45
CA GLU A 6 -1.54 14.13 -13.10
C GLU A 6 -1.78 12.61 -13.15
N SER A 7 -2.58 12.14 -14.10
CA SER A 7 -2.89 10.72 -14.29
C SER A 7 -1.64 9.89 -14.60
N VAL A 8 -0.76 10.36 -15.48
CA VAL A 8 0.48 9.67 -15.88
C VAL A 8 1.44 9.58 -14.69
N SER A 9 1.71 10.69 -14.02
CA SER A 9 2.63 10.70 -12.86
C SER A 9 2.15 9.79 -11.71
N ILE A 10 0.83 9.71 -11.48
CA ILE A 10 0.25 8.79 -10.48
C ILE A 10 0.48 7.33 -10.86
N LYS A 11 0.43 6.95 -12.14
CA LYS A 11 0.74 5.58 -12.59
C LYS A 11 2.19 5.20 -12.24
N TYR A 12 3.13 6.09 -12.55
CA TYR A 12 4.54 5.90 -12.17
C TYR A 12 4.72 5.80 -10.66
N ALA A 13 4.06 6.65 -9.88
CA ALA A 13 4.15 6.62 -8.42
C ALA A 13 3.60 5.30 -7.83
N ARG A 14 2.52 4.74 -8.39
CA ARG A 14 2.00 3.44 -7.99
C ARG A 14 2.96 2.30 -8.30
N ILE A 15 3.52 2.27 -9.52
CA ILE A 15 4.51 1.26 -9.92
C ILE A 15 5.73 1.35 -9.01
N PHE A 16 6.25 2.56 -8.77
CA PHE A 16 7.37 2.79 -7.85
C PHE A 16 7.06 2.28 -6.43
N ALA A 17 5.88 2.59 -5.90
CA ALA A 17 5.44 2.12 -4.59
C ALA A 17 5.36 0.59 -4.52
N THR A 18 4.84 -0.05 -5.57
CA THR A 18 4.76 -1.52 -5.68
C THR A 18 6.16 -2.15 -5.68
N VAL A 19 7.09 -1.61 -6.46
CA VAL A 19 8.48 -2.05 -6.50
C VAL A 19 9.16 -1.88 -5.14
N CYS A 20 8.96 -0.75 -4.47
CA CYS A 20 9.51 -0.53 -3.12
C CYS A 20 9.00 -1.57 -2.12
N ILE A 21 7.71 -1.89 -2.09
CA ILE A 21 7.14 -2.89 -1.18
C ILE A 21 7.70 -4.28 -1.48
N PHE A 22 7.76 -4.66 -2.75
CA PHE A 22 8.32 -5.95 -3.16
C PHE A 22 9.77 -6.09 -2.72
N LEU A 23 10.60 -5.10 -3.03
CA LEU A 23 12.02 -5.08 -2.64
C LEU A 23 12.21 -5.03 -1.12
N CYS A 24 11.31 -4.35 -0.39
CA CYS A 24 11.28 -4.37 1.07
C CYS A 24 11.18 -5.80 1.60
N HIS A 25 10.16 -6.55 1.16
CA HIS A 25 9.94 -7.91 1.62
C HIS A 25 11.04 -8.87 1.16
N LEU A 26 11.54 -8.70 -0.07
CA LEU A 26 12.62 -9.51 -0.60
C LEU A 26 13.91 -9.30 0.20
N ALA A 27 14.25 -8.04 0.51
CA ALA A 27 15.45 -7.67 1.23
C ALA A 27 15.39 -8.10 2.71
N THR A 28 14.23 -7.94 3.37
CA THR A 28 14.05 -8.38 4.77
C THR A 28 14.06 -9.90 4.92
N SER A 29 13.85 -10.65 3.84
CA SER A 29 13.88 -12.12 3.85
C SER A 29 15.24 -12.70 3.39
N ALA A 30 16.23 -11.86 3.11
CA ALA A 30 17.51 -12.27 2.54
C ALA A 30 18.53 -12.84 3.55
N ASN A 31 18.22 -12.86 4.87
CA ASN A 31 19.14 -13.25 5.94
C ASN A 31 20.51 -12.53 5.85
N ASN A 32 20.47 -11.23 5.57
CA ASN A 32 21.65 -10.37 5.46
C ASN A 32 21.34 -9.02 6.08
N THR A 33 22.06 -8.65 7.13
CA THR A 33 21.80 -7.43 7.92
C THR A 33 21.78 -6.16 7.09
N LEU A 34 22.66 -6.03 6.08
CA LEU A 34 22.68 -4.86 5.21
C LEU A 34 21.43 -4.78 4.32
N LEU A 35 21.02 -5.93 3.75
CA LEU A 35 19.82 -6.00 2.94
C LEU A 35 18.56 -5.78 3.78
N GLU A 36 18.51 -6.30 4.98
CA GLU A 36 17.42 -6.06 5.93
C GLU A 36 17.27 -4.56 6.26
N LEU A 37 18.39 -3.88 6.54
CA LEU A 37 18.39 -2.43 6.74
C LEU A 37 17.87 -1.68 5.51
N LEU A 38 18.35 -2.02 4.31
CA LEU A 38 17.84 -1.45 3.06
C LEU A 38 16.36 -1.73 2.86
N GLY A 39 15.91 -2.95 3.18
CA GLY A 39 14.51 -3.34 3.13
C GLY A 39 13.62 -2.45 4.01
N MET A 40 14.06 -2.16 5.22
CA MET A 40 13.33 -1.28 6.14
C MET A 40 13.11 0.13 5.55
N PHE A 41 14.05 0.65 4.75
CA PHE A 41 13.87 1.95 4.07
C PHE A 41 12.88 1.86 2.90
N LEU A 42 12.76 0.71 2.26
CA LEU A 42 11.87 0.50 1.12
C LEU A 42 10.40 0.31 1.49
N ASN A 43 10.07 0.13 2.78
CA ASN A 43 8.68 0.10 3.27
C ASN A 43 7.91 1.41 3.01
N VAL A 44 8.57 2.44 2.51
CA VAL A 44 8.00 3.71 2.07
C VAL A 44 6.87 3.54 1.04
N GLY A 45 6.87 2.46 0.27
CA GLY A 45 5.85 2.18 -0.74
C GLY A 45 4.42 2.18 -0.19
N ILE A 46 4.19 1.69 1.04
CA ILE A 46 2.89 1.71 1.72
C ILE A 46 2.40 3.16 1.92
N TYR A 47 3.28 4.05 2.36
CA TYR A 47 2.95 5.45 2.60
C TYR A 47 2.68 6.20 1.30
N ILE A 48 3.36 5.86 0.21
CA ILE A 48 3.06 6.41 -1.12
C ILE A 48 1.66 5.96 -1.56
N PHE A 49 1.29 4.70 -1.40
CA PHE A 49 -0.05 4.21 -1.74
C PHE A 49 -1.16 4.89 -0.94
N LEU A 50 -0.96 5.07 0.36
CA LEU A 50 -1.92 5.75 1.23
C LEU A 50 -2.08 7.22 0.84
N PHE A 51 -0.96 7.90 0.59
CA PHE A 51 -0.99 9.29 0.15
C PHE A 51 -1.71 9.43 -1.20
N ILE A 52 -1.39 8.59 -2.19
CA ILE A 52 -2.08 8.56 -3.50
C ILE A 52 -3.58 8.32 -3.31
N SER A 53 -3.96 7.38 -2.44
CA SER A 53 -5.35 7.07 -2.18
C SER A 53 -6.09 8.27 -1.61
N GLY A 54 -5.54 8.94 -0.61
CA GLY A 54 -6.10 10.18 -0.06
C GLY A 54 -6.17 11.28 -1.11
N TYR A 55 -5.09 11.49 -1.85
CA TYR A 55 -4.98 12.49 -2.92
C TYR A 55 -6.07 12.33 -4.00
N LEU A 56 -6.32 11.10 -4.45
CA LEU A 56 -7.38 10.82 -5.42
C LEU A 56 -8.78 10.96 -4.83
N TYR A 57 -8.93 10.62 -3.55
CA TYR A 57 -10.21 10.75 -2.85
C TYR A 57 -10.61 12.20 -2.56
N SER A 58 -9.67 13.13 -2.50
CA SER A 58 -9.97 14.55 -2.35
C SER A 58 -10.81 15.12 -3.51
N GLN A 59 -10.81 14.44 -4.67
CA GLN A 59 -11.61 14.84 -5.84
C GLN A 59 -13.07 14.38 -5.79
N LYS A 60 -13.37 13.37 -4.98
CA LYS A 60 -14.69 12.73 -4.93
C LYS A 60 -15.47 13.27 -3.73
N ARG A 61 -16.49 14.07 -4.00
CA ARG A 61 -17.46 14.41 -2.98
C ARG A 61 -18.47 13.28 -2.81
N ILE A 62 -18.68 12.82 -1.60
CA ILE A 62 -19.73 11.88 -1.26
C ILE A 62 -20.99 12.73 -1.10
N THR A 63 -22.02 12.48 -1.90
CA THR A 63 -23.29 13.18 -1.74
C THR A 63 -24.00 12.65 -0.51
N LYS A 64 -24.67 13.53 0.27
CA LYS A 64 -25.47 13.14 1.44
C LYS A 64 -26.55 12.08 1.13
N LYS A 65 -26.90 11.89 -0.15
CA LYS A 65 -27.83 10.85 -0.61
C LYS A 65 -27.19 9.48 -0.79
N GLN A 66 -25.86 9.37 -0.80
CA GLN A 66 -25.19 8.08 -1.00
C GLN A 66 -25.21 7.27 0.29
N SER A 67 -25.91 6.13 0.27
CA SER A 67 -25.90 5.19 1.39
C SER A 67 -24.49 4.68 1.69
N ILE A 68 -24.16 4.60 2.99
CA ILE A 68 -22.89 3.99 3.46
C ILE A 68 -22.73 2.57 2.91
N PHE A 69 -23.80 1.80 2.85
CA PHE A 69 -23.77 0.44 2.35
C PHE A 69 -23.34 0.37 0.88
N ILE A 70 -23.88 1.25 0.01
CA ILE A 70 -23.47 1.32 -1.39
C ILE A 70 -22.01 1.76 -1.52
N PHE A 71 -21.61 2.74 -0.72
CA PHE A 71 -20.22 3.20 -0.71
C PHE A 71 -19.26 2.10 -0.31
N LEU A 72 -19.50 1.44 0.84
CA LEU A 72 -18.66 0.36 1.35
C LEU A 72 -18.66 -0.85 0.44
N ARG A 73 -19.82 -1.26 -0.10
CA ARG A 73 -19.92 -2.36 -1.08
C ARG A 73 -19.01 -2.10 -2.28
N ASN A 74 -19.05 -0.90 -2.86
CA ASN A 74 -18.24 -0.56 -4.02
C ASN A 74 -16.73 -0.54 -3.70
N ARG A 75 -16.35 -0.21 -2.46
CA ARG A 75 -14.96 -0.29 -2.00
C ARG A 75 -14.56 -1.72 -1.75
N TYR A 76 -15.39 -2.45 -1.02
CA TYR A 76 -15.17 -3.86 -0.72
C TYR A 76 -14.96 -4.70 -2.00
N ILE A 77 -15.84 -4.57 -2.99
CA ILE A 77 -15.67 -5.29 -4.26
C ILE A 77 -14.33 -4.95 -4.92
N ARG A 78 -13.91 -3.70 -4.89
CA ARG A 78 -12.66 -3.28 -5.54
C ARG A 78 -11.39 -3.68 -4.80
N THR A 79 -11.42 -3.69 -3.45
CA THR A 79 -10.23 -3.95 -2.63
C THR A 79 -10.19 -5.39 -2.11
N SER A 80 -11.32 -5.94 -1.68
CA SER A 80 -11.37 -7.21 -0.97
C SER A 80 -11.60 -8.42 -1.88
N MET A 81 -12.30 -8.24 -3.00
CA MET A 81 -12.54 -9.34 -3.92
C MET A 81 -11.24 -9.97 -4.48
N PRO A 82 -10.23 -9.17 -4.90
CA PRO A 82 -8.93 -9.75 -5.27
C PRO A 82 -8.27 -10.52 -4.13
N VAL A 83 -8.35 -10.00 -2.90
CA VAL A 83 -7.81 -10.66 -1.70
C VAL A 83 -8.52 -11.99 -1.43
N ILE A 84 -9.84 -12.03 -1.53
CA ILE A 84 -10.63 -13.25 -1.29
C ILE A 84 -10.31 -14.33 -2.33
N ILE A 85 -10.24 -13.98 -3.61
CA ILE A 85 -9.88 -14.93 -4.66
C ILE A 85 -8.48 -15.50 -4.41
N TRP A 86 -7.53 -14.64 -4.08
CA TRP A 86 -6.16 -15.07 -3.78
C TRP A 86 -6.09 -15.89 -2.50
N MET A 87 -6.84 -15.53 -1.47
CA MET A 87 -6.93 -16.25 -0.20
C MET A 87 -7.34 -17.72 -0.41
N ILE A 88 -8.29 -18.00 -1.30
CA ILE A 88 -8.71 -19.38 -1.61
C ILE A 88 -7.50 -20.18 -2.11
N ILE A 89 -6.72 -19.62 -3.03
CA ILE A 89 -5.50 -20.25 -3.55
C ILE A 89 -4.48 -20.49 -2.45
N VAL A 90 -4.24 -19.48 -1.61
CA VAL A 90 -3.28 -19.57 -0.50
C VAL A 90 -3.71 -20.60 0.53
N ILE A 91 -5.02 -20.70 0.84
CA ILE A 91 -5.56 -21.75 1.74
C ILE A 91 -5.26 -23.14 1.18
N VAL A 92 -5.55 -23.39 -0.10
CA VAL A 92 -5.29 -24.68 -0.71
C VAL A 92 -3.80 -25.03 -0.64
N ILE A 93 -2.91 -24.10 -0.98
CA ILE A 93 -1.46 -24.32 -0.91
C ILE A 93 -1.02 -24.61 0.53
N ASN A 94 -1.49 -23.84 1.51
CA ASN A 94 -1.15 -24.04 2.91
C ASN A 94 -1.59 -25.43 3.40
N LEU A 95 -2.82 -25.87 3.08
CA LEU A 95 -3.33 -27.19 3.47
C LEU A 95 -2.50 -28.33 2.84
N ILE A 96 -2.12 -28.20 1.56
CA ILE A 96 -1.23 -29.17 0.89
C ILE A 96 0.13 -29.22 1.59
N CYS A 97 0.66 -28.10 2.08
CA CYS A 97 1.93 -28.02 2.80
C CYS A 97 1.82 -28.38 4.28
N GLY A 98 0.63 -28.77 4.77
CA GLY A 98 0.43 -29.20 6.16
C GLY A 98 0.25 -28.07 7.18
N TYR A 99 -0.01 -26.84 6.73
CA TYR A 99 -0.31 -25.71 7.63
C TYR A 99 -1.79 -25.70 8.02
N GLU A 100 -2.06 -25.49 9.28
CA GLU A 100 -3.42 -25.37 9.80
C GLU A 100 -4.00 -23.98 9.48
N ILE A 101 -5.27 -23.94 9.09
CA ILE A 101 -6.02 -22.72 8.84
C ILE A 101 -7.18 -22.64 9.83
N THR A 102 -7.25 -21.55 10.57
CA THR A 102 -8.33 -21.30 11.52
C THR A 102 -9.44 -20.46 10.91
N LEU A 103 -10.68 -20.68 11.36
CA LEU A 103 -11.83 -19.88 10.95
C LEU A 103 -11.62 -18.38 11.25
N LYS A 104 -10.94 -18.04 12.35
CA LYS A 104 -10.62 -16.65 12.71
C LYS A 104 -9.75 -15.97 11.65
N GLN A 105 -8.76 -16.66 11.07
CA GLN A 105 -7.92 -16.14 9.99
C GLN A 105 -8.75 -15.86 8.75
N VAL A 106 -9.61 -16.80 8.35
CA VAL A 106 -10.47 -16.64 7.17
C VAL A 106 -11.43 -15.46 7.35
N ILE A 107 -12.10 -15.36 8.50
CA ILE A 107 -13.00 -14.25 8.83
C ILE A 107 -12.25 -12.91 8.79
N GLY A 108 -11.03 -12.85 9.33
CA GLY A 108 -10.18 -11.67 9.30
C GLY A 108 -9.97 -11.14 7.89
N HIS A 109 -9.61 -12.00 6.95
CA HIS A 109 -9.40 -11.62 5.55
C HIS A 109 -10.70 -11.30 4.80
N ILE A 110 -11.79 -12.05 5.04
CA ILE A 110 -13.09 -11.76 4.39
C ILE A 110 -13.58 -10.36 4.76
N PHE A 111 -13.48 -9.96 6.01
CA PHE A 111 -14.01 -8.68 6.47
C PHE A 111 -12.98 -7.54 6.52
N ASN A 112 -11.77 -7.75 6.02
CA ASN A 112 -10.63 -6.82 6.09
C ASN A 112 -10.34 -6.39 7.54
N LEU A 113 -10.24 -7.36 8.42
CA LEU A 113 -9.96 -7.20 9.84
C LEU A 113 -8.59 -7.81 10.21
N GLU A 114 -7.66 -7.87 9.25
CA GLU A 114 -6.35 -8.50 9.39
C GLU A 114 -5.52 -7.87 10.53
N ILE A 115 -5.80 -6.62 10.89
CA ILE A 115 -5.14 -5.96 12.03
C ILE A 115 -5.65 -6.44 13.39
N PHE A 116 -6.81 -7.10 13.44
CA PHE A 116 -7.45 -7.58 14.68
C PHE A 116 -7.38 -9.10 14.83
N PHE A 117 -7.14 -9.83 13.74
CA PHE A 117 -7.17 -11.29 13.70
C PHE A 117 -5.83 -11.86 13.27
N PRO A 118 -5.53 -13.12 13.66
CA PRO A 118 -4.36 -13.84 13.13
C PRO A 118 -4.43 -13.89 11.60
N GLN A 119 -3.27 -13.79 10.95
CA GLN A 119 -3.19 -13.77 9.50
C GLN A 119 -2.82 -15.16 8.96
N ILE A 120 -3.28 -15.47 7.75
CA ILE A 120 -2.94 -16.71 7.05
C ILE A 120 -1.46 -16.65 6.64
N PHE A 121 -0.74 -17.76 6.78
CA PHE A 121 0.66 -17.84 6.36
C PHE A 121 0.81 -17.52 4.88
N GLY A 122 1.71 -16.61 4.55
CA GLY A 122 1.86 -16.07 3.19
C GLY A 122 0.99 -14.85 2.88
N MET A 123 0.18 -14.34 3.84
CA MET A 123 -0.69 -13.17 3.65
C MET A 123 -0.46 -12.07 4.70
N HIS A 124 0.62 -12.13 5.49
CA HIS A 124 0.88 -11.22 6.61
C HIS A 124 0.99 -9.73 6.21
N HIS A 125 1.30 -9.41 4.98
CA HIS A 125 1.42 -8.05 4.48
C HIS A 125 0.05 -7.38 4.22
N LEU A 126 -1.06 -8.14 4.21
CA LEU A 126 -2.40 -7.64 3.85
C LEU A 126 -3.08 -6.81 4.94
N TRP A 127 -2.46 -6.63 6.12
CA TRP A 127 -2.93 -5.67 7.13
C TRP A 127 -3.21 -4.28 6.56
N PHE A 128 -2.51 -3.89 5.48
CA PHE A 128 -2.73 -2.65 4.78
C PHE A 128 -4.16 -2.52 4.24
N VAL A 129 -4.80 -3.63 3.84
CA VAL A 129 -6.18 -3.63 3.33
C VAL A 129 -7.16 -3.22 4.42
N SER A 130 -6.96 -3.67 5.66
CA SER A 130 -7.73 -3.21 6.83
C SER A 130 -7.56 -1.70 7.03
N VAL A 131 -6.32 -1.21 7.02
CA VAL A 131 -6.03 0.21 7.24
C VAL A 131 -6.67 1.10 6.16
N ILE A 132 -6.57 0.72 4.89
CA ILE A 132 -7.16 1.53 3.81
C ILE A 132 -8.69 1.52 3.88
N MET A 133 -9.32 0.43 4.33
CA MET A 133 -10.77 0.37 4.56
C MET A 133 -11.20 1.29 5.71
N ILE A 134 -10.44 1.35 6.80
CA ILE A 134 -10.65 2.33 7.88
C ILE A 134 -10.56 3.76 7.33
N CYS A 135 -9.56 4.07 6.52
CA CYS A 135 -9.42 5.37 5.88
C CYS A 135 -10.65 5.74 5.03
N TYR A 136 -11.21 4.78 4.28
CA TYR A 136 -12.43 5.02 3.49
C TYR A 136 -13.66 5.26 4.37
N ILE A 137 -13.79 4.54 5.47
CA ILE A 137 -14.87 4.75 6.45
C ILE A 137 -14.76 6.14 7.07
N LEU A 138 -13.57 6.53 7.54
CA LEU A 138 -13.35 7.87 8.11
C LEU A 138 -13.67 8.97 7.09
N LYS A 139 -13.27 8.80 5.83
CA LYS A 139 -13.60 9.74 4.74
C LYS A 139 -15.10 9.82 4.49
N TYR A 140 -15.82 8.69 4.52
CA TYR A 140 -17.27 8.69 4.38
C TYR A 140 -17.95 9.49 5.49
N PHE A 141 -17.62 9.20 6.75
CA PHE A 141 -18.22 9.89 7.89
C PHE A 141 -17.88 11.39 7.93
N ASN A 142 -16.66 11.75 7.55
CA ASN A 142 -16.26 13.15 7.43
C ASN A 142 -17.20 13.95 6.51
N GLU A 143 -17.54 13.39 5.34
CA GLU A 143 -18.41 14.09 4.39
C GLU A 143 -19.90 13.93 4.68
N TYR A 144 -20.33 12.78 5.20
CA TYR A 144 -21.72 12.52 5.52
C TYR A 144 -22.21 13.38 6.68
N LEU A 145 -21.41 13.49 7.74
CA LEU A 145 -21.72 14.24 8.95
C LEU A 145 -21.35 15.73 8.83
N ASP A 146 -20.71 16.13 7.73
CA ASP A 146 -20.21 17.50 7.52
C ASP A 146 -19.28 17.96 8.66
N ILE A 147 -18.55 17.01 9.24
CA ILE A 147 -17.59 17.25 10.31
C ILE A 147 -16.30 17.79 9.68
N LYS A 148 -15.69 18.79 10.34
CA LYS A 148 -14.36 19.25 9.91
C LYS A 148 -13.42 18.03 9.84
N PRO A 149 -12.74 17.83 8.71
CA PRO A 149 -11.88 16.66 8.53
C PRO A 149 -10.88 16.45 9.67
N GLN A 150 -10.36 17.55 10.25
CA GLN A 150 -9.43 17.51 11.38
C GLN A 150 -10.03 16.83 12.62
N VAL A 151 -11.31 17.03 12.88
CA VAL A 151 -12.03 16.43 14.02
C VAL A 151 -12.22 14.94 13.78
N CYS A 152 -12.71 14.56 12.58
CA CYS A 152 -12.89 13.16 12.22
C CYS A 152 -11.56 12.39 12.26
N PHE A 153 -10.51 13.02 11.78
CA PHE A 153 -9.15 12.52 11.84
C PHE A 153 -8.66 12.34 13.29
N PHE A 154 -8.81 13.37 14.13
CA PHE A 154 -8.40 13.30 15.52
C PHE A 154 -9.11 12.16 16.26
N VAL A 155 -10.42 11.99 16.06
CA VAL A 155 -11.19 10.87 16.62
C VAL A 155 -10.65 9.52 16.12
N GLY A 156 -10.37 9.39 14.82
CA GLY A 156 -9.79 8.16 14.25
C GLY A 156 -8.42 7.83 14.82
N VAL A 157 -7.56 8.82 15.02
CA VAL A 157 -6.23 8.65 15.64
C VAL A 157 -6.37 8.30 17.11
N CYS A 158 -7.24 8.99 17.86
CA CYS A 158 -7.50 8.66 19.26
C CYS A 158 -8.01 7.23 19.43
N PHE A 159 -8.94 6.80 18.55
CA PHE A 159 -9.44 5.43 18.55
C PHE A 159 -8.31 4.43 18.34
N LEU A 160 -7.45 4.63 17.35
CA LEU A 160 -6.30 3.76 17.09
C LEU A 160 -5.28 3.79 18.22
N MET A 161 -5.03 4.96 18.84
CA MET A 161 -4.12 5.09 19.98
C MET A 161 -4.62 4.36 21.22
N LEU A 162 -5.94 4.34 21.49
CA LEU A 162 -6.50 3.57 22.59
C LEU A 162 -6.18 2.08 22.51
N PHE A 163 -6.10 1.53 21.30
CA PHE A 163 -5.65 0.14 21.09
C PHE A 163 -4.14 -0.03 21.24
N SER A 164 -3.33 1.01 21.04
CA SER A 164 -1.87 0.95 21.23
C SER A 164 -1.45 0.83 22.69
N LEU A 165 -2.30 1.24 23.62
CA LEU A 165 -2.06 1.11 25.06
C LEU A 165 -1.91 -0.34 25.54
N ASN A 166 -2.29 -1.31 24.71
CA ASN A 166 -2.10 -2.74 24.96
C ASN A 166 -0.70 -3.27 24.59
N GLY A 167 0.29 -2.41 24.34
CA GLY A 167 1.69 -2.80 24.12
C GLY A 167 2.01 -3.32 22.70
N ASN A 168 1.13 -3.16 21.73
CA ASN A 168 1.39 -3.56 20.35
C ASN A 168 1.90 -2.39 19.51
N SER A 169 3.21 -2.31 19.25
CA SER A 169 3.86 -1.27 18.46
C SER A 169 3.32 -1.12 17.02
N ASN A 170 2.67 -2.14 16.47
CA ASN A 170 2.08 -2.08 15.13
C ASN A 170 0.97 -1.02 15.02
N TRP A 171 0.26 -0.70 16.11
CA TRP A 171 -0.78 0.33 16.12
C TRP A 171 -0.25 1.72 15.87
N ILE A 172 0.99 1.99 16.25
CA ILE A 172 1.69 3.24 15.93
C ILE A 172 1.81 3.36 14.40
N THR A 173 2.25 2.29 13.75
CA THR A 173 2.37 2.22 12.29
C THR A 173 1.01 2.44 11.61
N TYR A 174 -0.06 1.79 12.08
CA TYR A 174 -1.41 1.96 11.50
C TYR A 174 -1.92 3.38 11.67
N THR A 175 -1.68 4.00 12.82
CA THR A 175 -2.02 5.41 13.08
C THR A 175 -1.32 6.34 12.08
N ILE A 176 -0.01 6.18 11.87
CA ILE A 176 0.75 7.00 10.92
C ILE A 176 0.29 6.74 9.48
N CYS A 177 -0.12 5.52 9.15
CA CYS A 177 -0.73 5.20 7.86
C CYS A 177 -2.03 6.00 7.62
N VAL A 178 -2.92 6.08 8.62
CA VAL A 178 -4.13 6.92 8.56
C VAL A 178 -3.77 8.39 8.40
N ILE A 179 -2.76 8.89 9.15
CA ILE A 179 -2.24 10.27 9.00
C ILE A 179 -1.78 10.52 7.58
N THR A 180 -1.06 9.57 6.97
CA THR A 180 -0.56 9.69 5.60
C THR A 180 -1.69 9.80 4.58
N PHE A 181 -2.74 8.99 4.72
CA PHE A 181 -3.93 9.08 3.87
C PHE A 181 -4.60 10.46 3.99
N MET A 182 -4.74 10.97 5.21
CA MET A 182 -5.31 12.28 5.46
C MET A 182 -4.42 13.41 4.91
N ALA A 183 -3.10 13.28 5.03
CA ALA A 183 -2.17 14.21 4.38
C ALA A 183 -2.37 14.25 2.85
N GLY A 184 -2.68 13.11 2.22
CA GLY A 184 -3.05 13.03 0.81
C GLY A 184 -4.34 13.77 0.49
N LEU A 185 -5.39 13.65 1.34
CA LEU A 185 -6.66 14.36 1.17
C LEU A 185 -6.49 15.89 1.13
N TYR A 186 -5.62 16.41 2.01
CA TYR A 186 -5.38 17.86 2.11
C TYR A 186 -4.26 18.35 1.20
N GLY A 187 -3.23 17.52 1.00
CA GLY A 187 -2.03 17.87 0.25
C GLY A 187 -2.30 18.16 -1.22
N ARG A 188 -3.43 17.70 -1.77
CA ARG A 188 -3.76 17.93 -3.17
C ARG A 188 -3.87 19.40 -3.53
N GLN A 189 -4.55 20.19 -2.72
CA GLN A 189 -4.63 21.63 -2.97
C GLN A 189 -3.25 22.27 -2.96
N SER A 190 -2.39 21.90 -1.99
CA SER A 190 -1.04 22.41 -1.88
C SER A 190 -0.15 21.96 -3.05
N VAL A 191 -0.27 20.72 -3.52
CA VAL A 191 0.50 20.17 -4.64
C VAL A 191 0.06 20.79 -5.97
N LEU A 192 -1.26 21.00 -6.18
CA LEU A 192 -1.78 21.59 -7.43
C LEU A 192 -1.64 23.11 -7.48
N CYS A 193 -1.79 23.81 -6.35
CA CYS A 193 -1.66 25.27 -6.30
C CYS A 193 -0.20 25.72 -6.39
N ASN A 194 0.73 24.92 -5.84
CA ASN A 194 2.15 25.18 -5.90
C ASN A 194 2.78 24.45 -7.11
N TYR A 195 2.52 24.92 -8.32
CA TYR A 195 3.09 24.43 -9.58
C TYR A 195 4.64 24.37 -9.62
N LYS A 196 5.31 24.84 -8.59
CA LYS A 196 6.75 24.73 -8.39
C LYS A 196 7.04 23.87 -7.16
N ILE A 197 6.83 22.55 -7.29
CA ILE A 197 7.42 21.65 -6.32
C ILE A 197 8.93 21.87 -6.37
N ASN A 198 9.47 22.39 -5.28
CA ASN A 198 10.90 22.58 -5.17
C ASN A 198 11.58 21.22 -4.94
N ARG A 199 12.20 20.68 -5.98
CA ARG A 199 12.86 19.38 -5.97
C ARG A 199 13.93 19.29 -4.90
N GLU A 200 14.70 20.35 -4.71
CA GLU A 200 15.75 20.39 -3.70
C GLU A 200 15.18 20.22 -2.29
N LYS A 201 14.08 20.92 -1.97
CA LYS A 201 13.41 20.75 -0.68
C LYS A 201 12.91 19.34 -0.46
N MET A 202 12.37 18.68 -1.52
CA MET A 202 11.94 17.29 -1.42
C MET A 202 13.11 16.33 -1.21
N LEU A 203 14.23 16.53 -1.91
CA LEU A 203 15.45 15.76 -1.70
C LEU A 203 16.00 15.94 -0.30
N TRP A 204 16.09 17.19 0.18
CA TRP A 204 16.49 17.47 1.56
C TRP A 204 15.54 16.83 2.58
N GLY A 205 14.24 16.86 2.33
CA GLY A 205 13.25 16.17 3.18
C GLY A 205 13.52 14.67 3.29
N ILE A 206 13.91 14.01 2.20
CA ILE A 206 14.31 12.59 2.20
C ILE A 206 15.60 12.40 2.97
N ILE A 207 16.66 13.19 2.67
CA ILE A 207 17.99 13.07 3.32
C ILE A 207 17.87 13.28 4.82
N ILE A 208 17.17 14.31 5.27
CA ILE A 208 16.97 14.61 6.69
C ILE A 208 16.20 13.47 7.37
N SER A 209 15.16 12.93 6.73
CA SER A 209 14.41 11.80 7.28
C SER A 209 15.26 10.53 7.41
N LEU A 210 16.10 10.24 6.43
CA LEU A 210 17.05 9.12 6.51
C LEU A 210 18.05 9.32 7.66
N PHE A 211 18.56 10.53 7.82
CA PHE A 211 19.49 10.86 8.90
C PHE A 211 18.84 10.73 10.29
N ILE A 212 17.63 11.30 10.47
CA ILE A 212 16.85 11.18 11.71
C ILE A 212 16.59 9.71 12.04
N ARG A 213 16.29 8.88 11.03
CA ARG A 213 16.03 7.47 11.24
C ARG A 213 17.27 6.70 11.69
N ILE A 214 18.44 6.99 11.11
CA ILE A 214 19.72 6.37 11.53
C ILE A 214 20.06 6.76 12.96
N ILE A 215 19.89 8.05 13.32
CA ILE A 215 20.10 8.51 14.70
C ILE A 215 19.08 7.85 15.64
N GLY A 216 17.81 7.84 15.26
CA GLY A 216 16.74 7.22 16.04
C GLY A 216 17.00 5.74 16.31
N TRP A 217 17.50 5.00 15.32
CA TRP A 217 17.91 3.62 15.49
C TRP A 217 19.03 3.48 16.54
N LYS A 218 20.07 4.32 16.47
CA LYS A 218 21.17 4.24 17.44
C LYS A 218 20.79 4.62 18.87
N LEU A 219 19.83 5.54 19.04
CA LEU A 219 19.50 6.09 20.36
C LEU A 219 18.30 5.40 21.02
N PHE A 220 17.35 4.89 20.25
CA PHE A 220 16.04 4.47 20.73
C PHE A 220 15.64 3.06 20.26
N ASP A 221 16.60 2.25 19.76
CA ASP A 221 16.29 0.89 19.33
C ASP A 221 15.65 0.07 20.48
N GLY A 222 14.56 -0.64 20.13
CA GLY A 222 13.77 -1.39 21.12
C GLY A 222 12.76 -0.56 21.92
N LEU A 223 12.69 0.75 21.77
CA LEU A 223 11.72 1.62 22.45
C LEU A 223 10.57 2.01 21.50
N ASP A 224 9.37 2.22 22.05
CA ASP A 224 8.18 2.67 21.27
C ASP A 224 8.42 3.97 20.50
N VAL A 225 9.26 4.87 21.04
CA VAL A 225 9.68 6.12 20.39
C VAL A 225 10.36 5.85 19.04
N TYR A 226 11.10 4.75 18.91
CA TYR A 226 11.73 4.38 17.64
C TYR A 226 10.68 4.08 16.57
N TYR A 227 9.61 3.37 16.89
CA TYR A 227 8.53 3.09 15.93
C TYR A 227 7.81 4.36 15.47
N ILE A 228 7.67 5.36 16.35
CA ILE A 228 7.13 6.69 15.98
C ILE A 228 8.07 7.38 14.99
N ILE A 229 9.37 7.41 15.29
CA ILE A 229 10.39 8.01 14.41
C ILE A 229 10.39 7.32 13.04
N VAL A 230 10.38 5.99 13.02
CA VAL A 230 10.32 5.19 11.79
C VAL A 230 9.09 5.56 10.97
N GLY A 231 7.91 5.58 11.58
CA GLY A 231 6.67 5.87 10.87
C GLY A 231 6.64 7.30 10.29
N ILE A 232 7.01 8.32 11.09
CA ILE A 232 7.04 9.73 10.65
C ILE A 232 8.05 9.92 9.52
N THR A 233 9.24 9.36 9.64
CA THR A 233 10.28 9.47 8.60
C THR A 233 9.87 8.78 7.31
N GLN A 234 9.26 7.59 7.39
CA GLN A 234 8.73 6.89 6.20
C GLN A 234 7.58 7.65 5.54
N MET A 235 6.66 8.20 6.33
CA MET A 235 5.60 9.08 5.82
C MET A 235 6.19 10.25 5.05
N ASN A 236 7.17 10.96 5.64
CA ASN A 236 7.80 12.12 4.99
C ASN A 236 8.54 11.71 3.70
N ILE A 237 9.33 10.62 3.72
CA ILE A 237 9.99 10.08 2.54
C ILE A 237 8.97 9.73 1.46
N GLY A 238 7.86 9.08 1.83
CA GLY A 238 6.78 8.72 0.89
C GLY A 238 6.15 9.92 0.22
N ILE A 239 5.80 10.96 0.98
CA ILE A 239 5.23 12.21 0.47
C ILE A 239 6.24 12.94 -0.42
N CYS A 240 7.49 13.07 0.02
CA CYS A 240 8.55 13.71 -0.78
C CYS A 240 8.82 12.94 -2.08
N SER A 241 8.86 11.61 -2.05
CA SER A 241 9.04 10.78 -3.24
C SER A 241 7.87 10.94 -4.23
N PHE A 242 6.63 10.94 -3.74
CA PHE A 242 5.47 11.25 -4.58
C PHE A 242 5.59 12.64 -5.23
N CYS A 243 5.91 13.66 -4.45
CA CYS A 243 6.08 15.03 -4.96
C CYS A 243 7.21 15.13 -6.00
N LEU A 244 8.33 14.41 -5.78
CA LEU A 244 9.42 14.35 -6.77
C LEU A 244 8.93 13.71 -8.09
N ILE A 245 8.22 12.58 -8.03
CA ILE A 245 7.66 11.94 -9.23
C ILE A 245 6.70 12.91 -9.95
N MET A 246 5.82 13.59 -9.21
CA MET A 246 4.93 14.60 -9.78
C MET A 246 5.70 15.76 -10.43
N SER A 247 6.85 16.15 -9.90
CA SER A 247 7.70 17.21 -10.45
C SER A 247 8.45 16.82 -11.73
N MET A 248 8.50 15.51 -12.03
CA MET A 248 9.15 14.97 -13.23
C MET A 248 8.18 14.80 -14.41
N ASP A 249 7.01 15.41 -14.34
CA ASP A 249 5.90 15.28 -15.27
C ASP A 249 6.32 15.34 -16.77
N LYS A 250 7.13 16.32 -17.15
CA LYS A 250 7.61 16.48 -18.54
C LYS A 250 8.39 15.27 -19.06
N TYR A 251 9.25 14.70 -18.21
CA TYR A 251 10.04 13.52 -18.57
C TYR A 251 9.17 12.27 -18.62
N LEU A 252 8.28 12.10 -17.65
CA LEU A 252 7.38 10.96 -17.55
C LEU A 252 6.39 10.94 -18.73
N ILE A 253 5.86 12.08 -19.14
CA ILE A 253 4.99 12.19 -20.32
C ILE A 253 5.77 11.87 -21.59
N LYS A 254 7.01 12.35 -21.73
CA LYS A 254 7.83 12.01 -22.89
C LYS A 254 8.05 10.49 -23.02
N LEU A 255 8.32 9.81 -21.92
CA LEU A 255 8.41 8.34 -21.89
C LEU A 255 7.06 7.70 -22.21
N TYR A 256 5.99 8.18 -21.62
CA TYR A 256 4.63 7.68 -21.80
C TYR A 256 4.11 7.85 -23.24
N ASN A 257 4.53 8.88 -23.96
CA ASN A 257 4.18 9.09 -25.37
C ASN A 257 4.87 8.11 -26.33
N ASN A 258 5.88 7.38 -25.88
CA ASN A 258 6.44 6.27 -26.63
C ASN A 258 5.51 5.05 -26.52
N ILE A 259 5.06 4.49 -27.65
CA ILE A 259 4.07 3.41 -27.72
C ILE A 259 4.50 2.17 -26.91
N PHE A 260 5.79 1.82 -26.96
CA PHE A 260 6.34 0.66 -26.24
C PHE A 260 6.26 0.88 -24.73
N TRP A 261 6.79 2.01 -24.24
CA TRP A 261 6.76 2.34 -22.81
C TRP A 261 5.35 2.56 -22.29
N ASN A 262 4.48 3.17 -23.07
CA ASN A 262 3.07 3.33 -22.72
C ASN A 262 2.42 1.98 -22.38
N ARG A 263 2.55 0.98 -23.28
CA ARG A 263 1.98 -0.37 -23.05
C ARG A 263 2.51 -1.00 -21.79
N ILE A 264 3.82 -0.89 -21.53
CA ILE A 264 4.44 -1.44 -20.32
C ILE A 264 3.91 -0.75 -19.07
N ILE A 265 3.87 0.57 -19.04
CA ILE A 265 3.41 1.35 -17.89
C ILE A 265 1.93 1.11 -17.61
N GLU A 266 1.08 1.08 -18.64
CA GLU A 266 -0.34 0.75 -18.46
C GLU A 266 -0.53 -0.66 -17.89
N TRP A 267 0.18 -1.62 -18.43
CA TRP A 267 0.11 -2.99 -17.96
C TRP A 267 0.60 -3.13 -16.50
N LEU A 268 1.78 -2.60 -16.16
CA LEU A 268 2.31 -2.63 -14.79
C LEU A 268 1.39 -1.92 -13.79
N ASN A 269 0.86 -0.73 -14.17
CA ASN A 269 -0.09 -0.01 -13.32
C ASN A 269 -1.39 -0.80 -13.15
N SER A 270 -1.86 -1.52 -14.17
CA SER A 270 -3.10 -2.30 -14.10
C SER A 270 -3.00 -3.47 -13.14
N ILE A 271 -1.84 -4.13 -13.04
CA ILE A 271 -1.62 -5.29 -12.16
C ILE A 271 -0.97 -4.92 -10.82
N SER A 272 -0.69 -3.64 -10.56
CA SER A 272 0.10 -3.20 -9.40
C SER A 272 -0.52 -3.61 -8.05
N TYR A 273 -1.83 -3.60 -7.94
CA TYR A 273 -2.53 -4.01 -6.74
C TYR A 273 -2.55 -5.53 -6.57
N GLU A 274 -2.82 -6.26 -7.63
CA GLU A 274 -2.78 -7.73 -7.63
C GLU A 274 -1.36 -8.23 -7.34
N PHE A 275 -0.34 -7.56 -7.88
CA PHE A 275 1.05 -7.88 -7.56
C PHE A 275 1.36 -7.68 -6.08
N TYR A 276 0.84 -6.58 -5.48
CA TYR A 276 0.93 -6.38 -4.05
C TYR A 276 0.28 -7.52 -3.25
N ILE A 277 -0.84 -8.07 -3.70
CA ILE A 277 -1.55 -9.15 -3.00
C ILE A 277 -0.76 -10.47 -3.07
N VAL A 278 -0.18 -10.81 -4.22
CA VAL A 278 0.32 -12.16 -4.47
C VAL A 278 1.79 -12.40 -4.09
N HIS A 279 2.64 -11.36 -4.15
CA HIS A 279 4.09 -11.52 -4.08
C HIS A 279 4.61 -12.18 -2.79
N TYR A 280 3.95 -11.94 -1.68
CA TYR A 280 4.42 -12.38 -0.37
C TYR A 280 4.35 -13.90 -0.19
N LEU A 281 3.44 -14.59 -0.89
CA LEU A 281 3.37 -16.04 -0.92
C LEU A 281 4.68 -16.66 -1.43
N PHE A 282 5.30 -16.03 -2.43
CA PHE A 282 6.56 -16.49 -3.06
C PHE A 282 7.81 -16.05 -2.31
N ILE A 283 7.69 -15.08 -1.41
CA ILE A 283 8.79 -14.62 -0.56
C ILE A 283 8.78 -15.37 0.78
N ASN A 284 7.70 -15.25 1.54
CA ASN A 284 7.57 -15.72 2.93
C ASN A 284 6.31 -16.57 3.17
N GLY A 285 5.78 -17.23 2.16
CA GLY A 285 4.64 -18.14 2.28
C GLY A 285 5.03 -19.60 2.06
N ALA A 286 4.04 -20.47 2.06
CA ALA A 286 4.22 -21.92 1.85
C ALA A 286 4.78 -22.25 0.46
N ALA A 287 4.59 -21.37 -0.54
CA ALA A 287 5.19 -21.50 -1.87
C ALA A 287 6.44 -20.61 -2.04
N SER A 288 7.19 -20.34 -0.97
CA SER A 288 8.42 -19.54 -1.05
C SER A 288 9.44 -20.17 -1.97
N VAL A 289 9.95 -19.38 -2.90
CA VAL A 289 10.96 -19.80 -3.89
C VAL A 289 12.37 -19.30 -3.56
N LEU A 290 12.55 -18.62 -2.43
CA LEU A 290 13.84 -18.02 -2.08
C LEU A 290 14.92 -19.04 -1.70
N LYS A 291 14.54 -20.28 -1.45
CA LYS A 291 15.43 -21.41 -1.14
C LYS A 291 15.32 -22.55 -2.15
N LEU A 292 14.87 -22.25 -3.38
CA LEU A 292 14.65 -23.27 -4.42
C LEU A 292 15.98 -23.88 -4.90
N THR A 293 17.02 -23.04 -4.99
CA THR A 293 18.38 -23.43 -5.38
C THR A 293 19.42 -22.67 -4.55
N ASP A 294 20.68 -23.05 -4.63
CA ASP A 294 21.80 -22.34 -4.00
C ASP A 294 22.11 -21.00 -4.68
N ILE A 295 21.61 -20.77 -5.90
CA ILE A 295 21.85 -19.56 -6.69
C ILE A 295 20.80 -18.50 -6.33
N ARG A 296 21.12 -17.59 -5.41
CA ARG A 296 20.20 -16.55 -4.93
C ARG A 296 19.60 -15.70 -6.06
N ALA A 297 20.43 -15.31 -7.05
CA ALA A 297 19.95 -14.50 -8.19
C ALA A 297 18.86 -15.23 -8.99
N PHE A 298 19.00 -16.53 -9.20
CA PHE A 298 17.99 -17.35 -9.86
C PHE A 298 16.70 -17.39 -9.04
N ASN A 299 16.78 -17.62 -7.73
CA ASN A 299 15.62 -17.65 -6.85
C ASN A 299 14.87 -16.31 -6.86
N TYR A 300 15.59 -15.18 -6.88
CA TYR A 300 14.98 -13.85 -6.99
C TYR A 300 14.28 -13.64 -8.33
N LEU A 301 14.87 -14.08 -9.44
CA LEU A 301 14.23 -14.03 -10.75
C LEU A 301 12.95 -14.87 -10.78
N VAL A 302 12.99 -16.10 -10.26
CA VAL A 302 11.80 -16.97 -10.15
C VAL A 302 10.73 -16.28 -9.30
N CYS A 303 11.10 -15.65 -8.19
CA CYS A 303 10.16 -14.92 -7.33
C CYS A 303 9.47 -13.77 -8.07
N VAL A 304 10.21 -12.95 -8.82
CA VAL A 304 9.67 -11.87 -9.64
C VAL A 304 8.71 -12.42 -10.70
N PHE A 305 9.13 -13.43 -11.46
CA PHE A 305 8.30 -14.00 -12.53
C PHE A 305 7.02 -14.66 -11.98
N SER A 306 7.11 -15.45 -10.90
CA SER A 306 5.96 -16.08 -10.27
C SER A 306 4.97 -15.03 -9.75
N SER A 307 5.48 -13.95 -9.15
CA SER A 307 4.65 -12.84 -8.65
C SER A 307 3.95 -12.10 -9.78
N ILE A 308 4.65 -11.76 -10.87
CA ILE A 308 4.09 -11.07 -12.04
C ILE A 308 3.04 -11.96 -12.72
N PHE A 309 3.35 -13.23 -12.93
CA PHE A 309 2.45 -14.20 -13.57
C PHE A 309 1.16 -14.38 -12.77
N SER A 310 1.27 -14.60 -11.47
CA SER A 310 0.11 -14.74 -10.58
C SER A 310 -0.72 -13.46 -10.50
N ALA A 311 -0.08 -12.29 -10.46
CA ALA A 311 -0.76 -11.00 -10.48
C ALA A 311 -1.56 -10.80 -11.76
N HIS A 312 -0.98 -11.17 -12.91
CA HIS A 312 -1.66 -11.07 -14.20
C HIS A 312 -2.88 -12.00 -14.28
N ILE A 313 -2.73 -13.26 -13.85
CA ILE A 313 -3.87 -14.21 -13.82
C ILE A 313 -4.98 -13.68 -12.90
N LEU A 314 -4.63 -13.24 -11.69
CA LEU A 314 -5.60 -12.68 -10.75
C LEU A 314 -6.32 -11.47 -11.36
N HIS A 315 -5.59 -10.57 -12.00
CA HIS A 315 -6.16 -9.41 -12.69
C HIS A 315 -7.17 -9.79 -13.78
N VAL A 316 -6.80 -10.71 -14.66
CA VAL A 316 -7.68 -11.21 -15.73
C VAL A 316 -8.94 -11.86 -15.14
N THR A 317 -8.79 -12.70 -14.11
CA THR A 317 -9.91 -13.33 -13.40
C THR A 317 -10.89 -12.30 -12.86
N ILE A 318 -10.38 -11.25 -12.20
CA ILE A 318 -11.20 -10.16 -11.66
C ILE A 318 -11.93 -9.41 -12.78
N GLN A 319 -11.26 -9.16 -13.91
CA GLN A 319 -11.90 -8.52 -15.05
C GLN A 319 -13.06 -9.35 -15.61
N ILE A 320 -12.88 -10.67 -15.73
CA ILE A 320 -13.93 -11.59 -16.18
C ILE A 320 -15.12 -11.53 -15.24
N ILE A 321 -14.90 -11.66 -13.93
CA ILE A 321 -15.96 -11.61 -12.91
C ILE A 321 -16.71 -10.28 -12.97
N ASN A 322 -16.02 -9.16 -13.05
CA ASN A 322 -16.64 -7.84 -13.13
C ASN A 322 -17.52 -7.69 -14.37
N ARG A 323 -17.06 -8.14 -15.53
CA ARG A 323 -17.86 -8.13 -16.78
C ARG A 323 -19.10 -9.00 -16.68
N THR A 324 -19.01 -10.16 -16.01
CA THR A 324 -20.16 -11.04 -15.79
C THR A 324 -21.18 -10.40 -14.85
N MET A 325 -20.72 -9.77 -13.76
CA MET A 325 -21.59 -9.04 -12.85
C MET A 325 -22.27 -7.82 -13.47
N GLU A 326 -21.63 -7.16 -14.43
CA GLU A 326 -22.23 -6.04 -15.18
C GLU A 326 -23.31 -6.50 -16.15
N LYS A 327 -23.14 -7.66 -16.79
CA LYS A 327 -24.14 -8.24 -17.69
C LYS A 327 -25.37 -8.78 -16.96
N ALA A 328 -25.23 -9.11 -15.67
CA ALA A 328 -26.32 -9.63 -14.84
C ALA A 328 -27.19 -8.53 -14.18
N LYS A 329 -26.84 -7.26 -14.37
CA LYS A 329 -27.62 -6.08 -13.95
C LYS A 329 -28.48 -5.54 -15.08
#